data_86e63a36c4b1e9aaf598b665e1d9bc10
#
_entry.id   86e63a36c4b1e9aaf598b665e1d9bc10
#
_cell.length_a   1.000
_cell.length_b   1.000
_cell.length_c   1.000
_cell.angle_alpha   90.00
_cell.angle_beta   90.00
_cell.angle_gamma   90.00
#
_symmetry.space_group_name_H-M   'P 1'
#
loop_
_entity.id
_entity.type
_entity.pdbx_description
1 polymer ?
#
loop_
_entity_poly.entity_id
_entity_poly.type
_entity_poly.pdbx_seq_one_letter_code
_entity_poly.pdbx_strand_id
1 'polypeptide(L)'
;MEECVYNIESTIIGEADGSKTYEVRKKYDFEGRTAVIISLYPTVSLLNPYTMDKSTLFLLNHARELGYSCIRVLNIFPNVFKSKPMTKQLRQCDENIAYIKSVLNDEKDSGADIIIAWGTSLRTNETSNDIKGEIVDMIIELGLEKSLKRLTGSGLEDEHTCTPHMLWLGLHCNGMWYAEKFAVAELCESIGKVLIEQEKVKKPKARSKTKAKELN
;
A
#
# COMPACT_ATOMS: atom_id res chain seq x y z
N MET A 1 7.36 37.58 17.60
CA MET A 1 8.05 36.52 16.82
C MET A 1 7.79 35.24 17.58
N GLU A 2 7.26 34.21 16.90
CA GLU A 2 6.96 32.90 17.52
C GLU A 2 7.87 31.87 16.89
N GLU A 3 8.32 30.87 17.67
CA GLU A 3 9.16 29.77 17.22
C GLU A 3 8.31 28.50 17.21
N CYS A 4 8.43 27.72 16.15
CA CYS A 4 7.83 26.41 16.04
C CYS A 4 8.93 25.37 15.80
N VAL A 5 9.06 24.40 16.68
CA VAL A 5 9.98 23.28 16.56
C VAL A 5 9.18 22.02 16.29
N TYR A 6 9.60 21.22 15.30
CA TYR A 6 8.98 19.94 14.99
C TYR A 6 10.04 18.90 14.67
N ASN A 7 9.71 17.62 14.89
CA ASN A 7 10.60 16.51 14.66
C ASN A 7 10.00 15.54 13.64
N ILE A 8 10.85 15.00 12.76
CA ILE A 8 10.52 13.90 11.87
C ILE A 8 11.54 12.80 12.10
N GLU A 9 11.10 11.68 12.65
CA GLU A 9 11.89 10.46 12.74
C GLU A 9 11.86 9.75 11.37
N SER A 10 13.04 9.36 10.89
CA SER A 10 13.18 8.68 9.60
C SER A 10 13.89 7.34 9.78
N THR A 11 13.26 6.26 9.35
CA THR A 11 13.80 4.89 9.37
C THR A 11 13.83 4.35 7.95
N ILE A 12 14.95 3.72 7.56
CA ILE A 12 15.07 2.99 6.29
C ILE A 12 15.44 1.56 6.63
N ILE A 13 14.71 0.60 6.07
CA ILE A 13 14.97 -0.83 6.21
C ILE A 13 15.32 -1.39 4.84
N GLY A 14 16.46 -2.04 4.73
CA GLY A 14 16.99 -2.57 3.47
C GLY A 14 18.28 -3.33 3.64
N GLU A 15 18.93 -3.69 2.53
CA GLU A 15 20.22 -4.37 2.52
C GLU A 15 21.35 -3.40 2.86
N ALA A 16 22.37 -3.91 3.59
CA ALA A 16 23.50 -3.10 4.06
C ALA A 16 24.34 -2.50 2.91
N ASP A 17 24.36 -3.15 1.75
CA ASP A 17 25.03 -2.66 0.55
C ASP A 17 24.24 -1.59 -0.20
N GLY A 18 23.02 -1.27 0.28
CA GLY A 18 22.13 -0.28 -0.31
C GLY A 18 21.47 -0.70 -1.62
N SER A 19 21.59 -1.97 -2.01
CA SER A 19 21.01 -2.51 -3.25
C SER A 19 19.48 -2.63 -3.20
N LYS A 20 18.92 -2.85 -2.00
CA LYS A 20 17.48 -2.99 -1.77
C LYS A 20 17.02 -2.11 -0.62
N THR A 21 15.80 -1.58 -0.74
CA THR A 21 15.07 -0.90 0.33
C THR A 21 13.67 -1.52 0.43
N TYR A 22 13.37 -2.10 1.59
CA TYR A 22 12.09 -2.75 1.88
C TYR A 22 11.06 -1.76 2.39
N GLU A 23 11.48 -0.82 3.26
CA GLU A 23 10.62 0.20 3.85
C GLU A 23 11.35 1.53 4.02
N VAL A 24 10.64 2.62 3.75
CA VAL A 24 10.98 3.97 4.22
C VAL A 24 9.86 4.42 5.14
N ARG A 25 10.19 4.62 6.43
CA ARG A 25 9.21 5.06 7.44
C ARG A 25 9.51 6.48 7.86
N LYS A 26 8.45 7.29 7.94
CA LYS A 26 8.50 8.65 8.48
C LYS A 26 7.46 8.77 9.59
N LYS A 27 7.89 9.23 10.76
CA LYS A 27 7.02 9.47 11.91
C LYS A 27 7.15 10.92 12.34
N TYR A 28 6.02 11.57 12.51
CA TYR A 28 5.89 12.96 12.92
C TYR A 28 5.49 13.05 14.38
N ASP A 29 5.74 14.20 15.00
CA ASP A 29 5.42 14.51 16.39
C ASP A 29 4.01 15.07 16.61
N PHE A 30 3.11 14.90 15.64
CA PHE A 30 1.69 15.22 15.82
C PHE A 30 0.83 13.96 15.90
N GLU A 31 -0.37 14.08 16.46
CA GLU A 31 -1.32 12.98 16.54
C GLU A 31 -1.96 12.69 15.18
N GLY A 32 -2.03 11.43 14.81
CA GLY A 32 -2.60 11.00 13.54
C GLY A 32 -2.58 9.48 13.39
N ARG A 33 -3.04 9.01 12.23
CA ARG A 33 -3.08 7.58 11.89
C ARG A 33 -1.79 7.14 11.20
N THR A 34 -1.64 5.83 11.06
CA THR A 34 -0.62 5.23 10.19
C THR A 34 -1.17 5.06 8.78
N ALA A 35 -0.35 5.36 7.77
CA ALA A 35 -0.56 4.97 6.39
C ALA A 35 0.52 3.98 5.93
N VAL A 36 0.12 2.83 5.41
CA VAL A 36 1.00 1.91 4.68
C VAL A 36 0.79 2.16 3.20
N ILE A 37 1.80 2.69 2.53
CA ILE A 37 1.74 3.06 1.11
C ILE A 37 2.50 2.05 0.29
N ILE A 38 1.84 1.41 -0.67
CA ILE A 38 2.45 0.43 -1.57
C ILE A 38 2.69 1.07 -2.93
N SER A 39 3.97 1.25 -3.26
CA SER A 39 4.46 1.92 -4.48
C SER A 39 5.23 0.94 -5.39
N LEU A 40 5.95 1.41 -6.39
CA LEU A 40 6.62 0.57 -7.39
C LEU A 40 8.01 0.11 -6.97
N TYR A 41 8.94 1.04 -6.85
CA TYR A 41 10.35 0.78 -6.52
C TYR A 41 10.96 1.97 -5.79
N PRO A 42 11.91 1.75 -4.87
CA PRO A 42 12.54 2.79 -4.09
C PRO A 42 13.61 3.53 -4.90
N THR A 43 13.81 4.80 -4.58
CA THR A 43 14.93 5.62 -5.03
C THR A 43 15.85 6.01 -3.87
N VAL A 44 15.42 5.76 -2.63
CA VAL A 44 16.17 6.00 -1.40
C VAL A 44 16.83 4.71 -0.94
N SER A 45 18.05 4.79 -0.46
CA SER A 45 18.89 3.66 -0.06
C SER A 45 19.52 3.92 1.31
N LEU A 46 19.90 2.86 2.02
CA LEU A 46 20.67 2.93 3.27
C LEU A 46 22.00 3.68 3.11
N LEU A 47 22.61 3.67 1.92
CA LEU A 47 23.85 4.40 1.65
C LEU A 47 23.65 5.92 1.57
N ASN A 48 22.43 6.38 1.34
CA ASN A 48 22.08 7.80 1.25
C ASN A 48 20.81 8.12 2.07
N PRO A 49 20.83 7.92 3.38
CA PRO A 49 19.61 8.00 4.22
C PRO A 49 19.04 9.41 4.33
N TYR A 50 19.83 10.43 4.05
CA TYR A 50 19.41 11.84 4.09
C TYR A 50 18.85 12.34 2.74
N THR A 51 18.89 11.51 1.70
CA THR A 51 18.29 11.85 0.41
C THR A 51 16.80 11.64 0.46
N MET A 52 16.04 12.61 -0.03
CA MET A 52 14.60 12.52 -0.17
C MET A 52 14.23 12.61 -1.64
N ASP A 53 13.52 11.61 -2.15
CA ASP A 53 13.00 11.67 -3.51
C ASP A 53 11.75 12.55 -3.60
N LYS A 54 11.42 12.99 -4.82
CA LYS A 54 10.30 13.91 -5.06
C LYS A 54 8.95 13.29 -4.64
N SER A 55 8.76 11.98 -4.83
CA SER A 55 7.51 11.30 -4.46
C SER A 55 7.28 11.37 -2.96
N THR A 56 8.33 11.05 -2.20
CA THR A 56 8.31 11.14 -0.73
C THR A 56 8.13 12.58 -0.28
N LEU A 57 8.82 13.54 -0.91
CA LEU A 57 8.69 14.97 -0.56
C LEU A 57 7.24 15.47 -0.73
N PHE A 58 6.60 15.17 -1.86
CA PHE A 58 5.20 15.53 -2.07
C PHE A 58 4.30 14.93 -1.01
N LEU A 59 4.47 13.63 -0.73
CA LEU A 59 3.69 12.95 0.31
C LEU A 59 3.86 13.61 1.69
N LEU A 60 5.11 13.93 2.07
CA LEU A 60 5.41 14.55 3.36
C LEU A 60 4.75 15.93 3.52
N ASN A 61 4.70 16.72 2.44
CA ASN A 61 4.04 18.03 2.47
C ASN A 61 2.53 17.93 2.73
N HIS A 62 1.90 16.78 2.40
CA HIS A 62 0.48 16.53 2.56
C HIS A 62 0.14 15.62 3.76
N ALA A 63 1.15 15.15 4.50
CA ALA A 63 0.95 14.17 5.58
C ALA A 63 -0.04 14.67 6.65
N ARG A 64 0.07 15.93 7.06
CA ARG A 64 -0.78 16.53 8.09
C ARG A 64 -2.23 16.70 7.64
N GLU A 65 -2.46 17.16 6.41
CA GLU A 65 -3.82 17.31 5.86
C GLU A 65 -4.50 15.96 5.63
N LEU A 66 -3.71 14.92 5.27
CA LEU A 66 -4.17 13.54 5.17
C LEU A 66 -4.43 12.89 6.55
N GLY A 67 -3.95 13.52 7.64
CA GLY A 67 -4.10 13.02 9.01
C GLY A 67 -3.18 11.83 9.33
N TYR A 68 -2.01 11.72 8.67
CA TYR A 68 -1.05 10.64 8.88
C TYR A 68 0.18 11.11 9.64
N SER A 69 0.31 10.69 10.90
CA SER A 69 1.50 10.92 11.72
C SER A 69 2.59 9.87 11.54
N CYS A 70 2.25 8.72 10.97
CA CYS A 70 3.21 7.68 10.59
C CYS A 70 2.95 7.23 9.15
N ILE A 71 3.97 7.29 8.30
CA ILE A 71 3.90 6.88 6.90
C ILE A 71 4.95 5.80 6.67
N ARG A 72 4.52 4.63 6.21
CA ARG A 72 5.32 3.46 5.87
C ARG A 72 5.26 3.25 4.37
N VAL A 73 6.32 3.57 3.64
CA VAL A 73 6.38 3.36 2.17
C VAL A 73 7.04 2.04 1.88
N LEU A 74 6.30 1.12 1.29
CA LEU A 74 6.72 -0.17 0.79
C LEU A 74 6.73 -0.14 -0.74
N ASN A 75 7.49 -1.02 -1.36
CA ASN A 75 7.58 -1.08 -2.81
C ASN A 75 7.40 -2.51 -3.30
N ILE A 76 6.71 -2.71 -4.43
CA ILE A 76 6.54 -4.05 -5.00
C ILE A 76 7.88 -4.64 -5.49
N PHE A 77 8.83 -3.78 -5.90
CA PHE A 77 10.22 -4.16 -6.19
C PHE A 77 11.13 -3.46 -5.18
N PRO A 78 11.97 -4.18 -4.42
CA PRO A 78 12.82 -3.58 -3.39
C PRO A 78 14.11 -2.96 -3.95
N ASN A 79 14.51 -3.28 -5.19
CA ASN A 79 15.75 -2.82 -5.78
C ASN A 79 15.76 -1.29 -5.94
N VAL A 80 16.84 -0.67 -5.51
CA VAL A 80 17.06 0.78 -5.63
C VAL A 80 17.51 1.13 -7.04
N PHE A 81 16.74 1.97 -7.74
CA PHE A 81 17.07 2.42 -9.08
C PHE A 81 17.31 3.93 -9.12
N LYS A 82 18.45 4.36 -9.65
CA LYS A 82 18.79 5.78 -9.87
C LYS A 82 18.03 6.40 -11.05
N SER A 83 17.49 5.56 -11.93
CA SER A 83 16.72 5.94 -13.11
C SER A 83 15.65 4.89 -13.38
N LYS A 84 14.73 5.16 -14.32
CA LYS A 84 13.69 4.18 -14.68
C LYS A 84 14.31 2.84 -15.08
N PRO A 85 13.97 1.74 -14.38
CA PRO A 85 14.55 0.42 -14.66
C PRO A 85 14.06 -0.13 -16.00
N MET A 86 14.89 -0.93 -16.64
CA MET A 86 14.47 -1.78 -17.76
C MET A 86 13.64 -2.95 -17.23
N THR A 87 12.68 -3.43 -18.02
CA THR A 87 11.80 -4.56 -17.65
C THR A 87 12.57 -5.79 -17.15
N LYS A 88 13.69 -6.13 -17.77
CA LYS A 88 14.55 -7.26 -17.37
C LYS A 88 15.20 -7.13 -15.98
N GLN A 89 15.20 -5.94 -15.40
CA GLN A 89 15.74 -5.68 -14.05
C GLN A 89 14.68 -5.82 -12.97
N LEU A 90 13.40 -5.86 -13.37
CA LEU A 90 12.27 -6.01 -12.48
C LEU A 90 12.03 -7.51 -12.23
N ARG A 91 12.36 -7.97 -11.03
CA ARG A 91 12.20 -9.36 -10.63
C ARG A 91 11.49 -9.44 -9.29
N GLN A 92 10.68 -10.45 -9.11
CA GLN A 92 10.12 -10.79 -7.82
C GLN A 92 11.23 -11.04 -6.80
N CYS A 93 10.98 -10.67 -5.56
CA CYS A 93 11.87 -10.85 -4.43
C CYS A 93 11.03 -11.38 -3.26
N ASP A 94 11.20 -12.66 -2.95
CA ASP A 94 10.38 -13.36 -1.96
C ASP A 94 10.54 -12.76 -0.54
N GLU A 95 11.76 -12.30 -0.21
CA GLU A 95 12.01 -11.61 1.05
C GLU A 95 11.22 -10.30 1.15
N ASN A 96 11.08 -9.56 0.02
CA ASN A 96 10.29 -8.35 -0.01
C ASN A 96 8.78 -8.63 0.14
N ILE A 97 8.30 -9.67 -0.51
CA ILE A 97 6.92 -10.12 -0.41
C ILE A 97 6.59 -10.54 1.03
N ALA A 98 7.47 -11.33 1.66
CA ALA A 98 7.33 -11.71 3.05
C ALA A 98 7.36 -10.50 4.00
N TYR A 99 8.21 -9.51 3.70
CA TYR A 99 8.27 -8.26 4.46
C TYR A 99 6.98 -7.45 4.33
N ILE A 100 6.44 -7.28 3.12
CA ILE A 100 5.14 -6.61 2.89
C ILE A 100 4.04 -7.31 3.69
N LYS A 101 3.97 -8.64 3.63
CA LYS A 101 2.99 -9.44 4.38
C LYS A 101 3.11 -9.22 5.89
N SER A 102 4.34 -9.18 6.42
CA SER A 102 4.59 -8.90 7.83
C SER A 102 4.06 -7.51 8.23
N VAL A 103 4.38 -6.48 7.43
CA VAL A 103 3.90 -5.11 7.71
C VAL A 103 2.37 -5.01 7.67
N LEU A 104 1.73 -5.62 6.68
CA LEU A 104 0.27 -5.63 6.57
C LEU A 104 -0.38 -6.36 7.76
N ASN A 105 0.22 -7.46 8.22
CA ASN A 105 -0.26 -8.19 9.39
C ASN A 105 -0.07 -7.40 10.69
N ASP A 106 1.06 -6.70 10.86
CA ASP A 106 1.32 -5.86 12.03
C ASP A 106 0.32 -4.71 12.13
N GLU A 107 -0.12 -4.18 11.00
CA GLU A 107 -1.06 -3.05 10.93
C GLU A 107 -2.53 -3.47 10.88
N LYS A 108 -2.84 -4.76 10.86
CA LYS A 108 -4.20 -5.30 10.71
C LYS A 108 -5.20 -4.74 11.72
N ASP A 109 -4.79 -4.64 12.98
CA ASP A 109 -5.64 -4.20 14.08
C ASP A 109 -5.33 -2.76 14.55
N SER A 110 -4.41 -2.07 13.89
CA SER A 110 -3.96 -0.71 14.26
C SER A 110 -4.91 0.39 13.79
N GLY A 111 -5.82 0.09 12.85
CA GLY A 111 -6.63 1.09 12.17
C GLY A 111 -5.87 1.88 11.10
N ALA A 112 -4.71 1.38 10.65
CA ALA A 112 -3.94 1.97 9.57
C ALA A 112 -4.70 1.94 8.24
N ASP A 113 -4.50 2.96 7.41
CA ASP A 113 -4.98 2.97 6.03
C ASP A 113 -3.93 2.29 5.12
N ILE A 114 -4.37 1.41 4.23
CA ILE A 114 -3.54 0.76 3.22
C ILE A 114 -3.74 1.49 1.89
N ILE A 115 -2.72 2.18 1.43
CA ILE A 115 -2.82 3.05 0.25
C ILE A 115 -2.08 2.44 -0.93
N ILE A 116 -2.81 2.22 -2.02
CA ILE A 116 -2.23 1.75 -3.28
C ILE A 116 -1.79 2.96 -4.10
N ALA A 117 -0.48 3.06 -4.35
CA ALA A 117 0.14 4.19 -5.04
C ALA A 117 1.19 3.75 -6.07
N TRP A 118 1.02 2.62 -6.73
CA TRP A 118 1.94 2.14 -7.76
C TRP A 118 1.74 2.75 -9.15
N GLY A 119 0.67 3.53 -9.36
CA GLY A 119 0.38 4.21 -10.62
C GLY A 119 0.05 3.25 -11.77
N THR A 120 0.06 3.80 -12.99
CA THR A 120 -0.18 3.05 -14.23
C THR A 120 1.09 2.55 -14.91
N SER A 121 2.27 2.90 -14.39
CA SER A 121 3.55 2.39 -14.89
C SER A 121 3.60 0.87 -14.72
N LEU A 122 4.18 0.18 -15.69
CA LEU A 122 4.28 -1.30 -15.70
C LEU A 122 2.94 -2.04 -15.77
N ARG A 123 1.88 -1.38 -16.26
CA ARG A 123 0.55 -2.00 -16.40
C ARG A 123 0.56 -3.25 -17.30
N THR A 124 1.46 -3.29 -18.28
CA THR A 124 1.62 -4.43 -19.21
C THR A 124 2.77 -5.36 -18.82
N ASN A 125 3.41 -5.15 -17.67
CA ASN A 125 4.50 -6.01 -17.21
C ASN A 125 3.91 -7.16 -16.38
N GLU A 126 4.07 -8.39 -16.87
CA GLU A 126 3.54 -9.61 -16.28
C GLU A 126 4.02 -9.79 -14.82
N THR A 127 5.34 -9.77 -14.58
CA THR A 127 5.91 -9.87 -13.23
C THR A 127 5.34 -8.82 -12.26
N SER A 128 5.16 -7.58 -12.73
CA SER A 128 4.54 -6.54 -11.91
C SER A 128 3.09 -6.85 -11.56
N ASN A 129 2.34 -7.38 -12.52
CA ASN A 129 0.92 -7.70 -12.30
C ASN A 129 0.77 -8.93 -11.40
N ASP A 130 1.65 -9.93 -11.50
CA ASP A 130 1.68 -11.09 -10.60
C ASP A 130 1.91 -10.66 -9.15
N ILE A 131 2.94 -9.83 -8.90
CA ILE A 131 3.23 -9.30 -7.56
C ILE A 131 2.06 -8.45 -7.02
N LYS A 132 1.49 -7.59 -7.84
CA LYS A 132 0.31 -6.79 -7.45
C LYS A 132 -0.86 -7.70 -7.10
N GLY A 133 -1.07 -8.77 -7.88
CA GLY A 133 -2.07 -9.79 -7.64
C GLY A 133 -1.87 -10.48 -6.28
N GLU A 134 -0.64 -10.86 -5.96
CA GLU A 134 -0.28 -11.48 -4.67
C GLU A 134 -0.55 -10.53 -3.49
N ILE A 135 -0.21 -9.24 -3.64
CA ILE A 135 -0.51 -8.22 -2.62
C ILE A 135 -2.02 -8.05 -2.41
N VAL A 136 -2.81 -8.06 -3.49
CA VAL A 136 -4.28 -8.01 -3.38
C VAL A 136 -4.81 -9.22 -2.60
N ASP A 137 -4.28 -10.43 -2.88
CA ASP A 137 -4.67 -11.64 -2.12
C ASP A 137 -4.33 -11.50 -0.64
N MET A 138 -3.15 -10.96 -0.28
CA MET A 138 -2.79 -10.69 1.11
C MET A 138 -3.76 -9.71 1.79
N ILE A 139 -4.18 -8.64 1.10
CA ILE A 139 -5.14 -7.67 1.62
C ILE A 139 -6.48 -8.36 1.95
N ILE A 140 -6.95 -9.26 1.07
CA ILE A 140 -8.17 -10.03 1.24
C ILE A 140 -8.02 -11.05 2.37
N GLU A 141 -6.94 -11.84 2.36
CA GLU A 141 -6.66 -12.87 3.38
C GLU A 141 -6.58 -12.28 4.80
N LEU A 142 -6.01 -11.08 4.92
CA LEU A 142 -5.87 -10.39 6.20
C LEU A 142 -7.13 -9.61 6.63
N GLY A 143 -8.15 -9.51 5.75
CA GLY A 143 -9.39 -8.76 6.03
C GLY A 143 -9.21 -7.25 6.04
N LEU A 144 -8.26 -6.73 5.23
CA LEU A 144 -7.88 -5.32 5.18
C LEU A 144 -8.64 -4.50 4.12
N GLU A 145 -9.67 -5.06 3.48
CA GLU A 145 -10.43 -4.40 2.39
C GLU A 145 -11.08 -3.07 2.84
N LYS A 146 -11.46 -2.98 4.12
CA LYS A 146 -12.03 -1.75 4.69
C LYS A 146 -11.00 -0.64 4.91
N SER A 147 -9.75 -1.02 5.07
CA SER A 147 -8.61 -0.11 5.24
C SER A 147 -8.02 0.34 3.90
N LEU A 148 -8.46 -0.27 2.79
CA LEU A 148 -7.93 0.02 1.46
C LEU A 148 -8.36 1.41 0.99
N LYS A 149 -7.36 2.19 0.56
CA LYS A 149 -7.50 3.57 0.10
C LYS A 149 -6.74 3.78 -1.21
N ARG A 150 -7.11 4.85 -1.92
CA ARG A 150 -6.30 5.47 -2.96
C ARG A 150 -6.10 6.95 -2.64
N LEU A 151 -5.01 7.53 -3.15
CA LEU A 151 -4.81 8.97 -3.07
C LEU A 151 -5.54 9.64 -4.23
N THR A 152 -6.09 10.81 -3.96
CA THR A 152 -6.66 11.70 -4.97
C THR A 152 -6.36 13.15 -4.59
N GLY A 153 -6.73 14.10 -5.41
CA GLY A 153 -6.50 15.52 -5.14
C GLY A 153 -7.54 16.41 -5.76
N SER A 154 -7.71 17.60 -5.18
CA SER A 154 -8.66 18.58 -5.69
C SER A 154 -8.34 19.00 -7.13
N GLY A 155 -9.37 19.07 -7.98
CA GLY A 155 -9.24 19.47 -9.39
C GLY A 155 -8.74 18.39 -10.33
N LEU A 156 -8.58 17.15 -9.86
CA LEU A 156 -8.32 15.99 -10.72
C LEU A 156 -9.66 15.46 -11.23
N GLU A 157 -9.79 15.33 -12.53
CA GLU A 157 -10.91 14.61 -13.15
C GLU A 157 -10.71 13.11 -12.90
N ASP A 158 -11.76 12.41 -12.54
CA ASP A 158 -11.76 10.99 -12.08
C ASP A 158 -11.19 9.97 -13.08
N GLU A 159 -10.93 10.38 -14.32
CA GLU A 159 -10.67 9.46 -15.42
C GLU A 159 -9.23 8.95 -15.54
N HIS A 160 -8.26 9.49 -14.79
CA HIS A 160 -6.87 9.28 -15.23
C HIS A 160 -6.07 8.19 -14.53
N THR A 161 -6.32 7.83 -13.27
CA THR A 161 -5.63 6.67 -12.67
C THR A 161 -6.38 6.10 -11.46
N CYS A 162 -6.67 4.81 -11.47
CA CYS A 162 -7.20 4.09 -10.29
C CYS A 162 -6.28 4.16 -9.07
N THR A 163 -4.96 4.19 -9.29
CA THR A 163 -3.93 4.12 -8.23
C THR A 163 -2.85 5.15 -8.47
N PRO A 164 -3.14 6.46 -8.31
CA PRO A 164 -2.17 7.50 -8.63
C PRO A 164 -0.86 7.34 -7.86
N HIS A 165 0.26 7.39 -8.58
CA HIS A 165 1.57 7.45 -7.94
C HIS A 165 1.77 8.84 -7.32
N MET A 166 2.39 8.89 -6.15
CA MET A 166 2.62 10.13 -5.39
C MET A 166 3.32 11.22 -6.21
N LEU A 167 4.31 10.84 -7.04
CA LEU A 167 4.98 11.79 -7.92
C LEU A 167 4.02 12.38 -8.95
N TRP A 168 3.18 11.54 -9.57
CA TRP A 168 2.22 12.00 -10.56
C TRP A 168 1.22 12.97 -9.91
N LEU A 169 0.69 12.59 -8.75
CA LEU A 169 -0.24 13.43 -8.00
C LEU A 169 0.38 14.78 -7.63
N GLY A 170 1.63 14.79 -7.14
CA GLY A 170 2.36 16.01 -6.78
C GLY A 170 2.71 16.92 -7.96
N LEU A 171 2.74 16.39 -9.19
CA LEU A 171 2.99 17.17 -10.38
C LEU A 171 1.71 17.72 -11.04
N HIS A 172 0.55 17.10 -10.79
CA HIS A 172 -0.71 17.43 -11.48
C HIS A 172 -1.78 18.00 -10.55
N CYS A 173 -1.63 17.83 -9.22
CA CYS A 173 -2.52 18.39 -8.23
C CYS A 173 -1.81 19.45 -7.39
N ASN A 174 -2.20 20.72 -7.57
CA ASN A 174 -1.67 21.85 -6.80
C ASN A 174 -2.51 22.14 -5.53
N GLY A 175 -3.56 21.37 -5.28
CA GLY A 175 -4.48 21.56 -4.17
C GLY A 175 -4.33 20.50 -3.08
N MET A 176 -5.37 20.36 -2.27
CA MET A 176 -5.42 19.39 -1.18
C MET A 176 -5.45 17.95 -1.71
N TRP A 177 -4.78 17.07 -0.98
CA TRP A 177 -4.82 15.63 -1.21
C TRP A 177 -5.84 14.96 -0.29
N TYR A 178 -6.43 13.87 -0.77
CA TYR A 178 -7.39 13.06 -0.03
C TYR A 178 -7.02 11.59 -0.13
N ALA A 179 -7.30 10.84 0.95
CA ALA A 179 -7.26 9.38 0.96
C ALA A 179 -8.70 8.87 0.98
N GLU A 180 -9.20 8.42 -0.15
CA GLU A 180 -10.57 7.93 -0.28
C GLU A 180 -10.64 6.41 -0.31
N LYS A 181 -11.81 5.85 0.03
CA LYS A 181 -12.03 4.40 -0.03
C LYS A 181 -11.82 3.89 -1.44
N PHE A 182 -11.16 2.74 -1.52
CA PHE A 182 -10.90 2.07 -2.78
C PHE A 182 -11.44 0.64 -2.73
N ALA A 183 -12.31 0.29 -3.65
CA ALA A 183 -12.89 -1.04 -3.68
C ALA A 183 -11.87 -2.07 -4.22
N VAL A 184 -11.80 -3.24 -3.58
CA VAL A 184 -10.94 -4.34 -4.04
C VAL A 184 -11.28 -4.75 -5.48
N ALA A 185 -12.56 -4.70 -5.86
CA ALA A 185 -13.00 -5.00 -7.22
C ALA A 185 -12.37 -4.06 -8.25
N GLU A 186 -12.37 -2.75 -8.00
CA GLU A 186 -11.73 -1.74 -8.84
C GLU A 186 -10.20 -1.95 -8.90
N LEU A 187 -9.59 -2.31 -7.76
CA LEU A 187 -8.16 -2.62 -7.71
C LEU A 187 -7.82 -3.83 -8.57
N CYS A 188 -8.60 -4.91 -8.47
CA CYS A 188 -8.43 -6.11 -9.30
C CYS A 188 -8.58 -5.80 -10.78
N GLU A 189 -9.59 -5.04 -11.17
CA GLU A 189 -9.81 -4.61 -12.55
C GLU A 189 -8.61 -3.82 -13.08
N SER A 190 -8.04 -2.93 -12.26
CA SER A 190 -6.89 -2.09 -12.64
C SER A 190 -5.63 -2.88 -13.00
N ILE A 191 -5.50 -4.10 -12.50
CA ILE A 191 -4.36 -5.02 -12.73
C ILE A 191 -4.74 -6.22 -13.62
N GLY A 192 -5.98 -6.26 -14.14
CA GLY A 192 -6.48 -7.36 -14.96
C GLY A 192 -6.72 -8.66 -14.20
N LYS A 193 -6.90 -8.61 -12.87
CA LYS A 193 -7.17 -9.78 -12.03
C LYS A 193 -8.66 -10.01 -11.90
N VAL A 194 -9.10 -11.26 -12.12
CA VAL A 194 -10.48 -11.68 -11.90
C VAL A 194 -10.65 -12.12 -10.45
N LEU A 195 -11.60 -11.50 -9.73
CA LEU A 195 -11.99 -11.96 -8.41
C LEU A 195 -12.74 -13.29 -8.54
N ILE A 196 -12.19 -14.34 -7.95
CA ILE A 196 -12.93 -15.60 -7.75
C ILE A 196 -13.78 -15.37 -6.50
N GLU A 197 -15.10 -15.22 -6.68
CA GLU A 197 -16.03 -15.20 -5.53
C GLU A 197 -15.85 -16.51 -4.76
N GLN A 198 -15.36 -16.40 -3.51
CA GLN A 198 -15.38 -17.53 -2.60
C GLN A 198 -16.84 -17.81 -2.27
N GLU A 199 -17.42 -18.86 -2.88
CA GLU A 199 -18.71 -19.39 -2.47
C GLU A 199 -18.68 -19.63 -0.95
N LYS A 200 -19.50 -18.86 -0.23
CA LYS A 200 -19.72 -19.06 1.21
C LYS A 200 -20.20 -20.50 1.39
N VAL A 201 -19.31 -21.40 1.78
CA VAL A 201 -19.65 -22.76 2.17
C VAL A 201 -20.72 -22.67 3.25
N LYS A 202 -21.98 -22.88 2.86
CA LYS A 202 -23.11 -22.99 3.78
C LYS A 202 -22.82 -24.18 4.67
N LYS A 203 -22.50 -23.95 5.93
CA LYS A 203 -22.41 -25.01 6.95
C LYS A 203 -23.69 -25.84 6.89
N PRO A 204 -23.62 -27.17 6.75
CA PRO A 204 -24.80 -27.99 6.71
C PRO A 204 -25.55 -27.86 8.04
N LYS A 205 -26.85 -27.52 7.98
CA LYS A 205 -27.74 -27.49 9.15
C LYS A 205 -27.73 -28.86 9.80
N ALA A 206 -27.31 -28.94 11.06
CA ALA A 206 -27.40 -30.13 11.87
C ALA A 206 -28.87 -30.61 11.89
N ARG A 207 -29.11 -31.84 11.38
CA ARG A 207 -30.43 -32.51 11.48
C ARG A 207 -30.75 -32.73 12.96
N SER A 208 -31.82 -32.10 13.45
CA SER A 208 -32.42 -32.38 14.75
C SER A 208 -32.89 -33.85 14.76
N LYS A 209 -32.35 -34.67 15.64
CA LYS A 209 -32.82 -36.02 15.94
C LYS A 209 -34.17 -35.89 16.63
N THR A 210 -35.26 -36.24 15.94
CA THR A 210 -36.58 -36.44 16.50
C THR A 210 -36.53 -37.63 17.44
N LYS A 211 -36.83 -37.42 18.70
CA LYS A 211 -37.02 -38.50 19.69
C LYS A 211 -38.26 -39.30 19.33
N ALA A 212 -38.06 -40.58 19.00
CA ALA A 212 -39.16 -41.54 19.00
C ALA A 212 -39.65 -41.73 20.45
N LYS A 213 -40.96 -41.52 20.66
CA LYS A 213 -41.67 -41.95 21.86
C LYS A 213 -41.95 -43.43 21.68
N GLU A 214 -41.44 -44.26 22.54
CA GLU A 214 -41.96 -45.59 22.78
C GLU A 214 -43.21 -45.51 23.66
N LEU A 215 -44.30 -46.08 23.16
CA LEU A 215 -45.47 -46.46 23.88
C LEU A 215 -45.28 -47.90 24.34
N ASN A 216 -45.28 -48.14 25.64
CA ASN A 216 -46.02 -49.17 26.33
C ASN A 216 -45.85 -49.01 27.84
#